data_4137d2304c9e9031f10e9b122e3521ff
#
_entry.id   4137d2304c9e9031f10e9b122e3521ff
#
_cell.length_a   1.000
_cell.length_b   1.000
_cell.length_c   1.000
_cell.angle_alpha   90.00
_cell.angle_beta   90.00
_cell.angle_gamma   90.00
#
_symmetry.space_group_name_H-M   'P 1'
#
loop_
_entity.id
_entity.type
_entity.pdbx_description
1 polymer ?
#
loop_
_entity_poly.entity_id
_entity_poly.type
_entity_poly.pdbx_seq_one_letter_code
_entity_poly.pdbx_strand_id
1 'polypeptide(L)'
;SEKIEKNYMETRRQSGLIQFIKFGLVGASNTIISFAIYALVLFGFSSILKISEKEMVAYLSASVISWIISVLNAFFWSNKFVFKVKSGEQRVWWKTLIKTYISYAGTGLILANVLLYFWISVINIGQYLGWVVDLASKFGFERTPEEIGSYCSTIINLVITIPLNFIINKFWAYRDKKATPANAVVQNNEDEV
;
A
#
# COMPACT_ATOMS: atom_id res chain seq x y z
N SER A 1 -24.00 -24.75 -21.37
CA SER A 1 -23.07 -24.96 -20.25
C SER A 1 -21.83 -24.09 -20.42
N GLU A 2 -21.05 -24.28 -21.48
CA GLU A 2 -19.76 -23.61 -21.75
C GLU A 2 -19.85 -22.06 -21.85
N LYS A 3 -20.92 -21.53 -22.50
CA LYS A 3 -21.15 -20.09 -22.64
C LYS A 3 -21.47 -19.40 -21.30
N ILE A 4 -22.15 -20.10 -20.40
CA ILE A 4 -22.45 -19.59 -19.05
C ILE A 4 -21.21 -19.57 -18.21
N GLU A 5 -20.40 -20.62 -18.29
CA GLU A 5 -19.13 -20.71 -17.56
C GLU A 5 -18.10 -19.64 -18.04
N LYS A 6 -18.01 -19.43 -19.35
CA LYS A 6 -17.18 -18.38 -19.94
C LYS A 6 -17.61 -16.98 -19.49
N ASN A 7 -18.91 -16.67 -19.52
CA ASN A 7 -19.43 -15.39 -19.03
C ASN A 7 -19.18 -15.19 -17.52
N TYR A 8 -19.34 -16.25 -16.72
CA TYR A 8 -19.07 -16.21 -15.28
C TYR A 8 -17.58 -15.92 -14.99
N MET A 9 -16.68 -16.59 -15.70
CA MET A 9 -15.24 -16.39 -15.59
C MET A 9 -14.83 -14.99 -16.02
N GLU A 10 -15.41 -14.46 -17.08
CA GLU A 10 -15.13 -13.12 -17.58
C GLU A 10 -15.62 -12.03 -16.61
N THR A 11 -16.82 -12.17 -16.06
CA THR A 11 -17.35 -11.27 -15.02
C THR A 11 -16.49 -11.30 -13.76
N ARG A 12 -16.00 -12.47 -13.35
CA ARG A 12 -15.13 -12.66 -12.20
C ARG A 12 -13.74 -12.02 -12.41
N ARG A 13 -13.21 -12.12 -13.62
CA ARG A 13 -11.94 -11.50 -14.03
C ARG A 13 -12.05 -9.98 -14.06
N GLN A 14 -13.12 -9.43 -14.62
CA GLN A 14 -13.39 -7.98 -14.61
C GLN A 14 -13.52 -7.44 -13.20
N SER A 15 -14.22 -8.15 -12.31
CA SER A 15 -14.32 -7.81 -10.90
C SER A 15 -12.93 -7.73 -10.21
N GLY A 16 -12.03 -8.67 -10.51
CA GLY A 16 -10.67 -8.71 -9.96
C GLY A 16 -9.81 -7.54 -10.43
N LEU A 17 -9.89 -7.20 -11.72
CA LEU A 17 -9.15 -6.07 -12.31
C LEU A 17 -9.63 -4.73 -11.75
N ILE A 18 -10.95 -4.54 -11.64
CA ILE A 18 -11.54 -3.33 -11.05
C ILE A 18 -11.10 -3.18 -9.59
N GLN A 19 -11.08 -4.27 -8.82
CA GLN A 19 -10.58 -4.24 -7.45
C GLN A 19 -9.11 -3.83 -7.40
N PHE A 20 -8.27 -4.35 -8.30
CA PHE A 20 -6.85 -4.00 -8.38
C PHE A 20 -6.65 -2.51 -8.72
N ILE A 21 -7.39 -1.98 -9.69
CA ILE A 21 -7.33 -0.55 -10.05
C ILE A 21 -7.75 0.31 -8.85
N LYS A 22 -8.86 -0.03 -8.18
CA LYS A 22 -9.30 0.69 -6.98
C LYS A 22 -8.26 0.62 -5.86
N PHE A 23 -7.61 -0.53 -5.67
CA PHE A 23 -6.54 -0.69 -4.71
C PHE A 23 -5.34 0.21 -5.03
N GLY A 24 -4.96 0.29 -6.31
CA GLY A 24 -3.91 1.21 -6.78
C GLY A 24 -4.26 2.69 -6.52
N LEU A 25 -5.51 3.10 -6.77
CA LEU A 25 -5.99 4.46 -6.48
C LEU A 25 -5.95 4.77 -4.97
N VAL A 26 -6.35 3.81 -4.13
CA VAL A 26 -6.22 3.94 -2.67
C VAL A 26 -4.75 4.08 -2.28
N GLY A 27 -3.85 3.31 -2.90
CA GLY A 27 -2.41 3.42 -2.67
C GLY A 27 -1.84 4.79 -3.06
N ALA A 28 -2.23 5.33 -4.21
CA ALA A 28 -1.82 6.68 -4.64
C ALA A 28 -2.32 7.76 -3.69
N SER A 29 -3.60 7.72 -3.31
CA SER A 29 -4.18 8.63 -2.29
C SER A 29 -3.43 8.51 -0.96
N ASN A 30 -3.10 7.28 -0.55
CA ASN A 30 -2.36 7.01 0.67
C ASN A 30 -0.97 7.64 0.68
N THR A 31 -0.29 7.63 -0.44
CA THR A 31 1.03 8.28 -0.60
C THR A 31 0.92 9.79 -0.37
N ILE A 32 -0.07 10.46 -0.97
CA ILE A 32 -0.31 11.89 -0.78
C ILE A 32 -0.58 12.21 0.70
N ILE A 33 -1.44 11.43 1.34
CA ILE A 33 -1.78 11.60 2.75
C ILE A 33 -0.55 11.37 3.64
N SER A 34 0.27 10.36 3.33
CA SER A 34 1.51 10.09 4.06
C SER A 34 2.45 11.29 4.02
N PHE A 35 2.69 11.87 2.84
CA PHE A 35 3.51 13.06 2.70
C PHE A 35 2.94 14.26 3.46
N ALA A 36 1.65 14.50 3.37
CA ALA A 36 1.00 15.61 4.07
C ALA A 36 1.16 15.47 5.60
N ILE A 37 0.91 14.27 6.14
CA ILE A 37 1.08 14.01 7.57
C ILE A 37 2.52 14.11 8.00
N TYR A 38 3.46 13.57 7.22
CA TYR A 38 4.88 13.70 7.49
C TYR A 38 5.31 15.18 7.60
N ALA A 39 4.92 16.00 6.62
CA ALA A 39 5.22 17.42 6.62
C ALA A 39 4.58 18.16 7.81
N LEU A 40 3.31 17.84 8.14
CA LEU A 40 2.61 18.44 9.29
C LEU A 40 3.28 18.09 10.62
N VAL A 41 3.73 16.85 10.79
CA VAL A 41 4.41 16.42 12.01
C VAL A 41 5.77 17.12 12.12
N LEU A 42 6.55 17.18 11.04
CA LEU A 42 7.83 17.93 11.05
C LEU A 42 7.63 19.41 11.36
N PHE A 43 6.61 20.03 10.76
CA PHE A 43 6.26 21.42 11.07
C PHE A 43 5.91 21.59 12.56
N GLY A 44 5.17 20.64 13.15
CA GLY A 44 4.88 20.65 14.58
C GLY A 44 6.13 20.56 15.46
N PHE A 45 7.07 19.67 15.09
CA PHE A 45 8.36 19.56 15.80
C PHE A 45 9.16 20.86 15.72
N SER A 46 9.29 21.47 14.54
CA SER A 46 10.09 22.69 14.37
C SER A 46 9.41 23.93 14.96
N SER A 47 8.11 24.10 14.73
CA SER A 47 7.38 25.32 15.11
C SER A 47 6.93 25.34 16.56
N ILE A 48 6.46 24.20 17.08
CA ILE A 48 5.87 24.12 18.43
C ILE A 48 6.91 23.66 19.45
N LEU A 49 7.60 22.56 19.18
CA LEU A 49 8.56 21.97 20.10
C LEU A 49 9.96 22.58 19.99
N LYS A 50 10.22 23.40 18.96
CA LYS A 50 11.53 24.00 18.66
C LYS A 50 12.65 22.97 18.46
N ILE A 51 12.29 21.75 18.05
CA ILE A 51 13.21 20.67 17.70
C ILE A 51 13.52 20.78 16.22
N SER A 52 14.79 20.78 15.84
CA SER A 52 15.20 20.86 14.44
C SER A 52 14.67 19.68 13.63
N GLU A 53 14.18 19.94 12.42
CA GLU A 53 13.74 18.90 11.47
C GLU A 53 14.84 17.90 11.11
N LYS A 54 16.10 18.31 11.28
CA LYS A 54 17.29 17.46 11.04
C LYS A 54 17.60 16.52 12.20
N GLU A 55 16.96 16.72 13.34
CA GLU A 55 17.15 15.82 14.47
C GLU A 55 16.49 14.48 14.21
N MET A 56 17.21 13.41 14.56
CA MET A 56 16.76 12.03 14.34
C MET A 56 15.39 11.76 14.93
N VAL A 57 15.10 12.30 16.10
CA VAL A 57 13.80 12.16 16.78
C VAL A 57 12.68 12.76 15.94
N ALA A 58 12.88 13.93 15.33
CA ALA A 58 11.86 14.61 14.55
C ALA A 58 11.47 13.79 13.31
N TYR A 59 12.43 13.46 12.44
CA TYR A 59 12.09 12.76 11.20
C TYR A 59 11.70 11.30 11.40
N LEU A 60 12.23 10.58 12.39
CA LEU A 60 11.79 9.22 12.70
C LEU A 60 10.36 9.23 13.25
N SER A 61 10.06 10.13 14.19
CA SER A 61 8.69 10.27 14.71
C SER A 61 7.70 10.62 13.61
N ALA A 62 8.06 11.58 12.74
CA ALA A 62 7.23 11.96 11.59
C ALA A 62 7.00 10.77 10.65
N SER A 63 8.04 9.97 10.36
CA SER A 63 7.94 8.78 9.53
C SER A 63 7.01 7.73 10.14
N VAL A 64 7.17 7.41 11.42
CA VAL A 64 6.34 6.41 12.11
C VAL A 64 4.88 6.85 12.20
N ILE A 65 4.64 8.10 12.60
CA ILE A 65 3.28 8.65 12.72
C ILE A 65 2.59 8.68 11.35
N SER A 66 3.28 9.18 10.32
CA SER A 66 2.72 9.22 8.96
C SER A 66 2.42 7.82 8.43
N TRP A 67 3.28 6.84 8.68
CA TRP A 67 3.06 5.45 8.29
C TRP A 67 1.84 4.85 8.99
N ILE A 68 1.72 5.03 10.31
CA ILE A 68 0.56 4.54 11.07
C ILE A 68 -0.76 5.10 10.52
N ILE A 69 -0.82 6.41 10.33
CA ILE A 69 -2.04 7.08 9.84
C ILE A 69 -2.32 6.69 8.38
N SER A 70 -1.30 6.56 7.56
CA SER A 70 -1.42 6.10 6.18
C SER A 70 -2.03 4.71 6.07
N VAL A 71 -1.59 3.76 6.90
CA VAL A 71 -2.15 2.40 6.89
C VAL A 71 -3.59 2.40 7.38
N LEU A 72 -3.95 3.21 8.37
CA LEU A 72 -5.35 3.41 8.80
C LEU A 72 -6.21 3.94 7.65
N ASN A 73 -5.72 4.96 6.94
CA ASN A 73 -6.39 5.50 5.76
C ASN A 73 -6.57 4.44 4.66
N ALA A 74 -5.51 3.72 4.34
CA ALA A 74 -5.56 2.63 3.35
C ALA A 74 -6.55 1.53 3.76
N PHE A 75 -6.58 1.16 5.04
CA PHE A 75 -7.53 0.21 5.59
C PHE A 75 -8.98 0.69 5.42
N PHE A 76 -9.27 1.93 5.81
CA PHE A 76 -10.62 2.50 5.72
C PHE A 76 -11.15 2.50 4.28
N TRP A 77 -10.36 3.03 3.34
CA TRP A 77 -10.76 3.10 1.93
C TRP A 77 -10.81 1.72 1.27
N SER A 78 -9.86 0.83 1.57
CA SER A 78 -9.86 -0.54 1.05
C SER A 78 -11.08 -1.32 1.54
N ASN A 79 -11.46 -1.18 2.80
CA ASN A 79 -12.64 -1.83 3.34
C ASN A 79 -13.94 -1.30 2.72
N LYS A 80 -14.01 0.01 2.49
CA LYS A 80 -15.21 0.68 1.96
C LYS A 80 -15.38 0.49 0.44
N PHE A 81 -14.31 0.55 -0.34
CA PHE A 81 -14.39 0.63 -1.81
C PHE A 81 -13.81 -0.55 -2.56
N VAL A 82 -12.77 -1.21 -2.00
CA VAL A 82 -12.04 -2.28 -2.71
C VAL A 82 -12.57 -3.65 -2.32
N PHE A 83 -12.58 -3.94 -1.03
CA PHE A 83 -12.91 -5.25 -0.46
C PHE A 83 -14.18 -5.16 0.39
N LYS A 84 -15.31 -4.89 -0.26
CA LYS A 84 -16.60 -4.84 0.43
C LYS A 84 -16.98 -6.21 0.97
N VAL A 85 -17.54 -6.24 2.17
CA VAL A 85 -18.13 -7.45 2.75
C VAL A 85 -19.33 -7.86 1.91
N LYS A 86 -19.44 -9.14 1.59
CA LYS A 86 -20.56 -9.68 0.80
C LYS A 86 -21.73 -10.01 1.72
N SER A 87 -22.94 -10.00 1.15
CA SER A 87 -24.15 -10.42 1.87
C SER A 87 -23.97 -11.83 2.42
N GLY A 88 -24.29 -12.03 3.70
CA GLY A 88 -24.12 -13.31 4.40
C GLY A 88 -22.68 -13.63 4.83
N GLU A 89 -21.74 -12.70 4.67
CA GLU A 89 -20.37 -12.82 5.16
C GLU A 89 -20.12 -11.80 6.27
N GLN A 90 -19.20 -12.13 7.20
CA GLN A 90 -18.81 -11.25 8.31
C GLN A 90 -17.31 -11.03 8.32
N ARG A 91 -16.92 -9.81 8.69
CA ARG A 91 -15.52 -9.41 8.84
C ARG A 91 -15.31 -8.78 10.20
N VAL A 92 -14.36 -9.30 10.96
CA VAL A 92 -13.93 -8.71 12.22
C VAL A 92 -12.92 -7.61 11.91
N TRP A 93 -13.34 -6.35 11.95
CA TRP A 93 -12.60 -5.19 11.48
C TRP A 93 -11.21 -5.03 12.12
N TRP A 94 -11.08 -5.23 13.44
CA TRP A 94 -9.78 -5.08 14.12
C TRP A 94 -8.76 -6.16 13.72
N LYS A 95 -9.23 -7.41 13.46
CA LYS A 95 -8.36 -8.48 12.94
C LYS A 95 -7.88 -8.17 11.52
N THR A 96 -8.76 -7.61 10.70
CA THR A 96 -8.43 -7.16 9.36
C THR A 96 -7.45 -5.99 9.40
N LEU A 97 -7.64 -5.04 10.31
CA LEU A 97 -6.74 -3.91 10.51
C LEU A 97 -5.32 -4.38 10.86
N ILE A 98 -5.17 -5.28 11.84
CA ILE A 98 -3.86 -5.84 12.22
C ILE A 98 -3.21 -6.55 11.04
N LYS A 99 -3.96 -7.37 10.29
CA LYS A 99 -3.44 -8.04 9.10
C LYS A 99 -3.03 -7.05 8.01
N THR A 100 -3.77 -5.96 7.86
CA THR A 100 -3.40 -4.89 6.92
C THR A 100 -2.07 -4.26 7.33
N TYR A 101 -1.86 -3.93 8.60
CA TYR A 101 -0.57 -3.45 9.09
C TYR A 101 0.57 -4.43 8.82
N ILE A 102 0.37 -5.72 9.10
CA ILE A 102 1.37 -6.76 8.83
C ILE A 102 1.66 -6.86 7.33
N SER A 103 0.64 -6.82 6.48
CA SER A 103 0.79 -6.85 5.02
C SER A 103 1.62 -5.68 4.52
N TYR A 104 1.31 -4.45 4.94
CA TYR A 104 2.04 -3.25 4.54
C TYR A 104 3.45 -3.21 5.11
N ALA A 105 3.66 -3.66 6.34
CA ALA A 105 5.00 -3.78 6.92
C ALA A 105 5.84 -4.82 6.17
N GLY A 106 5.29 -5.98 5.89
CA GLY A 106 5.98 -7.05 5.18
C GLY A 106 6.37 -6.66 3.75
N THR A 107 5.46 -6.05 2.99
CA THR A 107 5.73 -5.66 1.61
C THR A 107 6.47 -4.32 1.50
N GLY A 108 6.15 -3.34 2.32
CA GLY A 108 6.72 -2.00 2.24
C GLY A 108 8.01 -1.81 3.02
N LEU A 109 8.15 -2.40 4.22
CA LEU A 109 9.36 -2.24 5.02
C LEU A 109 10.37 -3.36 4.79
N ILE A 110 9.93 -4.61 4.66
CA ILE A 110 10.86 -5.74 4.53
C ILE A 110 11.16 -6.01 3.06
N LEU A 111 10.17 -6.41 2.28
CA LEU A 111 10.37 -6.84 0.89
C LEU A 111 10.92 -5.71 0.02
N ALA A 112 10.39 -4.50 0.13
CA ALA A 112 10.86 -3.37 -0.68
C ALA A 112 12.35 -3.06 -0.43
N ASN A 113 12.82 -3.13 0.83
CA ASN A 113 14.23 -2.91 1.16
C ASN A 113 15.12 -4.08 0.71
N VAL A 114 14.65 -5.33 0.83
CA VAL A 114 15.38 -6.49 0.31
C VAL A 114 15.54 -6.40 -1.21
N LEU A 115 14.47 -6.04 -1.92
CA LEU A 115 14.53 -5.83 -3.37
C LEU A 115 15.43 -4.66 -3.75
N LEU A 116 15.38 -3.55 -3.01
CA LEU A 116 16.25 -2.39 -3.24
C LEU A 116 17.73 -2.77 -3.10
N TYR A 117 18.08 -3.47 -2.02
CA TYR A 117 19.42 -4.01 -1.83
C TYR A 117 19.83 -4.94 -2.99
N PHE A 118 18.94 -5.82 -3.42
CA PHE A 118 19.19 -6.73 -4.54
C PHE A 118 19.51 -5.96 -5.83
N TRP A 119 18.71 -4.97 -6.20
CA TRP A 119 18.92 -4.18 -7.42
C TRP A 119 20.19 -3.35 -7.36
N ILE A 120 20.49 -2.72 -6.23
CA ILE A 120 21.65 -1.81 -6.10
C ILE A 120 22.94 -2.59 -5.88
N SER A 121 22.96 -3.55 -4.93
CA SER A 121 24.18 -4.19 -4.47
C SER A 121 24.49 -5.49 -5.18
N VAL A 122 23.48 -6.27 -5.60
CA VAL A 122 23.69 -7.57 -6.27
C VAL A 122 23.73 -7.39 -7.78
N ILE A 123 22.72 -6.73 -8.35
CA ILE A 123 22.62 -6.52 -9.80
C ILE A 123 23.47 -5.34 -10.26
N ASN A 124 23.70 -4.34 -9.37
CA ASN A 124 24.34 -3.06 -9.70
C ASN A 124 23.67 -2.39 -10.90
N ILE A 125 22.35 -2.22 -10.80
CA ILE A 125 21.49 -1.80 -11.92
C ILE A 125 21.95 -0.47 -12.54
N GLY A 126 22.59 0.40 -11.78
CA GLY A 126 23.12 1.69 -12.23
C GLY A 126 24.03 1.56 -13.46
N GLN A 127 24.85 0.50 -13.51
CA GLN A 127 25.76 0.27 -14.64
C GLN A 127 25.06 0.08 -16.00
N TYR A 128 23.79 -0.35 -16.00
CA TYR A 128 23.00 -0.57 -17.22
C TYR A 128 22.16 0.65 -17.62
N LEU A 129 22.16 1.71 -16.79
CA LEU A 129 21.28 2.88 -16.93
C LEU A 129 22.03 4.14 -17.42
N GLY A 130 23.21 4.00 -18.04
CA GLY A 130 23.98 5.12 -18.58
C GLY A 130 23.16 5.99 -19.53
N TRP A 131 22.34 5.37 -20.39
CA TRP A 131 21.45 6.10 -21.29
C TRP A 131 20.39 6.96 -20.56
N VAL A 132 19.94 6.53 -19.35
CA VAL A 132 19.02 7.32 -18.50
C VAL A 132 19.77 8.50 -17.89
N VAL A 133 21.02 8.30 -17.47
CA VAL A 133 21.88 9.37 -16.95
C VAL A 133 22.08 10.44 -18.03
N ASP A 134 22.41 10.02 -19.25
CA ASP A 134 22.59 10.93 -20.39
C ASP A 134 21.30 11.69 -20.75
N LEU A 135 20.16 11.01 -20.64
CA LEU A 135 18.85 11.63 -20.86
C LEU A 135 18.54 12.65 -19.76
N ALA A 136 18.77 12.29 -18.48
CA ALA A 136 18.53 13.19 -17.35
C ALA A 136 19.40 14.47 -17.46
N SER A 137 20.67 14.33 -17.88
CA SER A 137 21.57 15.47 -18.04
C SER A 137 21.09 16.45 -19.12
N LYS A 138 20.48 15.95 -20.21
CA LYS A 138 19.86 16.80 -21.24
C LYS A 138 18.74 17.69 -20.72
N PHE A 139 18.06 17.27 -19.65
CA PHE A 139 17.02 18.05 -18.98
C PHE A 139 17.56 18.86 -17.79
N GLY A 140 18.87 18.95 -17.62
CA GLY A 140 19.50 19.70 -16.52
C GLY A 140 19.54 18.96 -15.18
N PHE A 141 19.28 17.66 -15.15
CA PHE A 141 19.36 16.83 -13.95
C PHE A 141 20.70 16.09 -13.93
N GLU A 142 21.72 16.68 -13.32
CA GLU A 142 23.00 16.00 -13.10
C GLU A 142 22.86 14.99 -11.95
N ARG A 143 22.88 13.69 -12.29
CA ARG A 143 22.74 12.57 -11.36
C ARG A 143 23.77 11.50 -11.65
N THR A 144 24.24 10.85 -10.59
CA THR A 144 25.15 9.71 -10.73
C THR A 144 24.41 8.44 -11.19
N PRO A 145 25.12 7.46 -11.79
CA PRO A 145 24.51 6.16 -12.12
C PRO A 145 23.87 5.46 -10.91
N GLU A 146 24.46 5.60 -9.72
CA GLU A 146 23.97 5.04 -8.47
C GLU A 146 22.64 5.68 -8.04
N GLU A 147 22.52 7.01 -8.15
CA GLU A 147 21.29 7.74 -7.85
C GLU A 147 20.17 7.35 -8.82
N ILE A 148 20.45 7.32 -10.12
CA ILE A 148 19.51 6.88 -11.15
C ILE A 148 19.12 5.40 -10.90
N GLY A 149 20.08 4.54 -10.58
CA GLY A 149 19.86 3.14 -10.20
C GLY A 149 18.89 3.02 -9.03
N SER A 150 19.04 3.86 -8.01
CA SER A 150 18.16 3.88 -6.83
C SER A 150 16.72 4.27 -7.21
N TYR A 151 16.53 5.32 -8.02
CA TYR A 151 15.20 5.73 -8.48
C TYR A 151 14.52 4.68 -9.34
N CYS A 152 15.25 4.10 -10.31
CA CYS A 152 14.72 3.04 -11.16
C CYS A 152 14.37 1.78 -10.35
N SER A 153 15.21 1.39 -9.40
CA SER A 153 14.96 0.28 -8.49
C SER A 153 13.67 0.49 -7.69
N THR A 154 13.44 1.71 -7.23
CA THR A 154 12.20 2.06 -6.51
C THR A 154 10.96 1.89 -7.39
N ILE A 155 11.03 2.32 -8.65
CA ILE A 155 9.92 2.14 -9.61
C ILE A 155 9.68 0.65 -9.90
N ILE A 156 10.74 -0.12 -10.12
CA ILE A 156 10.65 -1.58 -10.33
C ILE A 156 10.02 -2.26 -9.10
N ASN A 157 10.44 -1.85 -7.90
CA ASN A 157 9.87 -2.35 -6.66
C ASN A 157 8.36 -2.10 -6.56
N LEU A 158 7.86 -0.94 -7.00
CA LEU A 158 6.42 -0.65 -7.01
C LEU A 158 5.66 -1.64 -7.92
N VAL A 159 6.22 -1.98 -9.09
CA VAL A 159 5.62 -2.94 -10.02
C VAL A 159 5.51 -4.34 -9.40
N ILE A 160 6.41 -4.70 -8.50
CA ILE A 160 6.42 -5.98 -7.79
C ILE A 160 5.56 -5.92 -6.52
N THR A 161 5.76 -4.90 -5.71
CA THR A 161 5.16 -4.83 -4.37
C THR A 161 3.67 -4.48 -4.38
N ILE A 162 3.20 -3.67 -5.34
CA ILE A 162 1.77 -3.32 -5.44
C ILE A 162 0.90 -4.55 -5.74
N PRO A 163 1.18 -5.37 -6.78
CA PRO A 163 0.41 -6.58 -7.03
C PRO A 163 0.49 -7.57 -5.86
N LEU A 164 1.67 -7.74 -5.28
CA LEU A 164 1.86 -8.67 -4.17
C LEU A 164 1.07 -8.22 -2.93
N ASN A 165 1.14 -6.93 -2.60
CA ASN A 165 0.36 -6.36 -1.51
C ASN A 165 -1.15 -6.49 -1.75
N PHE A 166 -1.61 -6.27 -2.99
CA PHE A 166 -3.01 -6.52 -3.37
C PHE A 166 -3.42 -7.98 -3.14
N ILE A 167 -2.59 -8.94 -3.57
CA ILE A 167 -2.84 -10.37 -3.41
C ILE A 167 -2.93 -10.74 -1.94
N ILE A 168 -1.95 -10.32 -1.13
CA ILE A 168 -1.92 -10.58 0.31
C ILE A 168 -3.17 -9.97 0.99
N ASN A 169 -3.49 -8.73 0.67
CA ASN A 169 -4.67 -8.09 1.24
C ASN A 169 -5.96 -8.82 0.83
N LYS A 170 -6.13 -9.13 -0.45
CA LYS A 170 -7.33 -9.77 -0.98
C LYS A 170 -7.58 -11.17 -0.40
N PHE A 171 -6.55 -11.99 -0.30
CA PHE A 171 -6.71 -13.40 0.07
C PHE A 171 -6.45 -13.70 1.55
N TRP A 172 -5.78 -12.79 2.25
CA TRP A 172 -5.44 -13.01 3.66
C TRP A 172 -6.03 -11.96 4.59
N ALA A 173 -5.79 -10.65 4.37
CA ALA A 173 -6.22 -9.61 5.30
C ALA A 173 -7.74 -9.41 5.25
N TYR A 174 -8.30 -9.27 4.04
CA TYR A 174 -9.72 -9.00 3.79
C TYR A 174 -10.55 -10.24 3.46
N ARG A 175 -10.08 -11.43 3.84
CA ARG A 175 -10.83 -12.66 3.65
C ARG A 175 -11.99 -12.72 4.64
N ASP A 176 -13.20 -12.68 4.11
CA ASP A 176 -14.43 -12.81 4.86
C ASP A 176 -14.71 -14.27 5.26
N LYS A 177 -15.44 -14.47 6.35
CA LYS A 177 -15.92 -15.76 6.79
C LYS A 177 -17.45 -15.80 6.60
N LYS A 178 -17.99 -16.97 6.30
CA LYS A 178 -19.45 -17.16 6.32
C LYS A 178 -19.99 -16.82 7.72
N ALA A 179 -21.09 -16.09 7.76
CA ALA A 179 -21.77 -15.82 9.03
C ALA A 179 -22.22 -17.13 9.65
N THR A 180 -21.88 -17.35 10.92
CA THR A 180 -22.41 -18.49 11.67
C THR A 180 -23.85 -18.16 12.05
N PRO A 181 -24.80 -19.11 12.00
CA PRO A 181 -26.21 -18.86 12.32
C PRO A 181 -26.45 -18.13 13.65
N ALA A 182 -25.63 -18.38 14.64
CA ALA A 182 -25.69 -17.71 15.95
C ALA A 182 -25.41 -16.19 15.88
N ASN A 183 -24.61 -15.71 14.93
CA ASN A 183 -24.27 -14.30 14.77
C ASN A 183 -25.25 -13.55 13.84
N ALA A 184 -26.02 -14.27 13.03
CA ALA A 184 -27.05 -13.69 12.18
C ALA A 184 -28.25 -13.17 13.01
N VAL A 185 -28.52 -13.79 14.16
CA VAL A 185 -29.61 -13.40 15.06
C VAL A 185 -29.28 -12.09 15.81
N VAL A 186 -28.03 -11.85 16.17
CA VAL A 186 -27.60 -10.64 16.88
C VAL A 186 -27.66 -9.40 15.99
N GLN A 187 -27.34 -9.54 14.71
CA GLN A 187 -27.31 -8.42 13.77
C GLN A 187 -28.72 -7.92 13.40
N ASN A 188 -29.71 -8.85 13.30
CA ASN A 188 -31.10 -8.45 13.06
C ASN A 188 -31.73 -7.68 14.23
N ASN A 189 -31.20 -7.84 15.44
CA ASN A 189 -31.68 -7.12 16.62
C ASN A 189 -31.04 -5.72 16.78
N GLU A 190 -29.90 -5.47 16.11
CA GLU A 190 -29.26 -4.14 16.14
C GLU A 190 -29.79 -3.23 15.02
N ASP A 191 -30.34 -3.80 13.95
CA ASP A 191 -30.95 -3.04 12.84
C ASP A 191 -32.43 -2.67 13.10
N GLU A 192 -33.04 -3.17 14.18
CA GLU A 192 -34.43 -2.88 14.60
C GLU A 192 -34.53 -1.88 15.78
N VAL A 193 -33.43 -1.26 16.24
CA VAL A 193 -33.37 -0.22 17.24
C VAL A 193 -32.82 1.05 16.61
#